data_30aa071268335a55aab0bafba1edc46e
#
_entry.id   30aa071268335a55aab0bafba1edc46e
#
_cell.length_a   1.000
_cell.length_b   1.000
_cell.length_c   1.000
_cell.angle_alpha   90.00
_cell.angle_beta   90.00
_cell.angle_gamma   90.00
#
_symmetry.space_group_name_H-M   'P 1'
#
loop_
_entity.id
_entity.type
_entity.pdbx_description
1 polymer ?
#
loop_
_entity_poly.entity_id
_entity_poly.type
_entity_poly.pdbx_seq_one_letter_code
_entity_poly.pdbx_strand_id
1 'polypeptide(L)'
;MPKTIQQKVTLPAPAESLYDMYLDPGVHEAFTGPPVTIRPEPGSEFQAFGDMLSGRMLYTVPKRLIVQSWRAKHWKPEDFDSILVLTFWPEGNSGRIELVHVNVADQDFQGVNEGWEKYYWKPWREYLQKGSFSG
;
A
#
# COMPACT_ATOMS: atom_id res chain seq x y z
N MET A 1 18.50 -3.79 -13.71
CA MET A 1 18.67 -2.83 -12.62
C MET A 1 17.32 -2.59 -11.95
N PRO A 2 17.22 -2.79 -10.66
CA PRO A 2 15.99 -2.45 -9.94
C PRO A 2 15.63 -0.98 -10.13
N LYS A 3 14.35 -0.68 -10.06
CA LYS A 3 13.84 0.65 -10.37
C LYS A 3 12.96 1.20 -9.25
N THR A 4 12.73 2.49 -9.29
CA THR A 4 11.89 3.19 -8.33
C THR A 4 10.58 3.63 -8.98
N ILE A 5 9.46 3.38 -8.28
CA ILE A 5 8.13 3.84 -8.69
C ILE A 5 7.78 5.05 -7.84
N GLN A 6 7.25 6.09 -8.46
CA GLN A 6 6.72 7.26 -7.75
C GLN A 6 5.33 7.54 -8.27
N GLN A 7 4.36 7.63 -7.37
CA GLN A 7 2.97 7.91 -7.73
C GLN A 7 2.33 8.80 -6.69
N LYS A 8 1.28 9.49 -7.08
CA LYS A 8 0.42 10.26 -6.17
C LYS A 8 -1.02 9.92 -6.51
N VAL A 9 -1.86 9.82 -5.48
CA VAL A 9 -3.29 9.61 -5.68
C VAL A 9 -4.05 10.40 -4.64
N THR A 10 -5.16 11.01 -5.07
CA THR A 10 -6.09 11.68 -4.17
C THR A 10 -7.33 10.81 -4.06
N LEU A 11 -7.71 10.48 -2.84
CA LEU A 11 -8.86 9.62 -2.58
C LEU A 11 -9.88 10.39 -1.74
N PRO A 12 -11.18 10.09 -1.90
CA PRO A 12 -12.25 10.89 -1.26
C PRO A 12 -12.47 10.53 0.21
N ALA A 13 -11.43 10.68 1.02
CA ALA A 13 -11.48 10.51 2.46
C ALA A 13 -10.31 11.27 3.07
N PRO A 14 -10.42 11.73 4.33
CA PRO A 14 -9.31 12.43 4.97
C PRO A 14 -8.05 11.57 5.04
N ALA A 15 -6.89 12.23 5.00
CA ALA A 15 -5.60 11.53 5.04
C ALA A 15 -5.48 10.59 6.24
N GLU A 16 -5.95 11.03 7.40
CA GLU A 16 -5.88 10.21 8.61
C GLU A 16 -6.68 8.94 8.47
N SER A 17 -7.85 9.02 7.83
CA SER A 17 -8.69 7.85 7.57
C SER A 17 -8.00 6.89 6.60
N LEU A 18 -7.36 7.43 5.57
CA LEU A 18 -6.65 6.58 4.60
C LEU A 18 -5.51 5.81 5.27
N TYR A 19 -4.77 6.47 6.16
CA TYR A 19 -3.72 5.83 6.93
C TYR A 19 -4.30 4.67 7.76
N ASP A 20 -5.38 4.95 8.49
CA ASP A 20 -6.00 3.94 9.34
C ASP A 20 -6.55 2.77 8.52
N MET A 21 -7.15 3.06 7.36
CA MET A 21 -7.71 2.03 6.48
C MET A 21 -6.64 1.08 5.97
N TYR A 22 -5.48 1.62 5.60
CA TYR A 22 -4.39 0.77 5.09
C TYR A 22 -3.88 -0.18 6.18
N LEU A 23 -3.81 0.29 7.42
CA LEU A 23 -3.29 -0.51 8.53
C LEU A 23 -4.34 -1.40 9.20
N ASP A 24 -5.61 -1.25 8.85
CA ASP A 24 -6.68 -2.12 9.38
C ASP A 24 -6.83 -3.32 8.45
N PRO A 25 -6.45 -4.53 8.90
CA PRO A 25 -6.49 -5.70 8.01
C PRO A 25 -7.87 -5.99 7.45
N GLY A 26 -8.93 -5.76 8.23
CA GLY A 26 -10.29 -6.00 7.75
C GLY A 26 -10.70 -5.04 6.64
N VAL A 27 -10.39 -3.75 6.80
CA VAL A 27 -10.72 -2.74 5.80
C VAL A 27 -9.83 -2.90 4.57
N HIS A 28 -8.53 -3.13 4.78
CA HIS A 28 -7.59 -3.34 3.68
C HIS A 28 -8.04 -4.52 2.81
N GLU A 29 -8.44 -5.62 3.45
CA GLU A 29 -8.99 -6.77 2.75
C GLU A 29 -10.30 -6.42 2.04
N ALA A 30 -11.13 -5.59 2.67
CA ALA A 30 -12.44 -5.25 2.11
C ALA A 30 -12.30 -4.53 0.76
N PHE A 31 -11.30 -3.65 0.60
CA PHE A 31 -11.18 -2.95 -0.67
C PHE A 31 -10.24 -3.65 -1.66
N THR A 32 -9.37 -4.54 -1.22
CA THR A 32 -8.51 -5.29 -2.16
C THR A 32 -9.09 -6.65 -2.53
N GLY A 33 -9.79 -7.30 -1.62
CA GLY A 33 -10.43 -8.60 -1.85
C GLY A 33 -9.80 -9.75 -1.07
N PRO A 34 -8.56 -10.16 -1.39
CA PRO A 34 -7.93 -11.30 -0.72
C PRO A 34 -7.46 -10.99 0.71
N PRO A 35 -7.19 -12.02 1.52
CA PRO A 35 -6.77 -11.83 2.90
C PRO A 35 -5.54 -10.94 3.08
N VAL A 36 -5.52 -10.17 4.16
CA VAL A 36 -4.44 -9.25 4.49
C VAL A 36 -4.01 -9.46 5.93
N THR A 37 -2.70 -9.51 6.17
CA THR A 37 -2.10 -9.46 7.48
C THR A 37 -1.27 -8.18 7.55
N ILE A 38 -1.58 -7.30 8.48
CA ILE A 38 -0.84 -6.04 8.60
C ILE A 38 -1.03 -5.48 10.01
N ARG A 39 0.03 -4.90 10.57
CA ARG A 39 0.00 -4.24 11.86
C ARG A 39 0.99 -3.08 11.82
N PRO A 40 0.78 -2.03 12.63
CA PRO A 40 1.67 -0.86 12.60
C PRO A 40 3.00 -1.04 13.31
N GLU A 41 3.13 -2.04 14.19
CA GLU A 41 4.36 -2.18 14.99
C GLU A 41 5.56 -2.55 14.11
N PRO A 42 6.70 -1.88 14.28
CA PRO A 42 7.91 -2.25 13.54
C PRO A 42 8.29 -3.71 13.77
N GLY A 43 8.68 -4.39 12.70
CA GLY A 43 9.03 -5.80 12.74
C GLY A 43 7.86 -6.75 12.52
N SER A 44 6.62 -6.24 12.54
CA SER A 44 5.45 -7.11 12.35
C SER A 44 5.34 -7.56 10.89
N GLU A 45 4.73 -8.71 10.71
CA GLU A 45 4.59 -9.33 9.40
C GLU A 45 3.54 -8.61 8.55
N PHE A 46 3.83 -8.50 7.25
CA PHE A 46 2.89 -8.00 6.26
C PHE A 46 2.65 -9.07 5.20
N GLN A 47 1.38 -9.31 4.88
CA GLN A 47 0.99 -10.11 3.72
C GLN A 47 -0.25 -9.48 3.11
N ALA A 48 -0.35 -9.51 1.79
CA ALA A 48 -1.52 -9.03 1.06
C ALA A 48 -1.74 -9.90 -0.17
N PHE A 49 -2.96 -9.89 -0.68
CA PHE A 49 -3.38 -10.78 -1.78
C PHE A 49 -3.08 -12.23 -1.41
N GLY A 50 -3.54 -12.61 -0.21
CA GLY A 50 -3.18 -13.89 0.36
C GLY A 50 -1.71 -13.87 0.74
N ASP A 51 -0.89 -14.69 0.08
CA ASP A 51 0.54 -14.71 0.31
C ASP A 51 1.34 -14.22 -0.91
N MET A 52 0.66 -13.62 -1.89
CA MET A 52 1.33 -13.12 -3.09
C MET A 52 2.31 -11.99 -2.80
N LEU A 53 1.99 -11.16 -1.80
CA LEU A 53 2.86 -10.08 -1.36
C LEU A 53 3.21 -10.31 0.10
N SER A 54 4.45 -10.04 0.45
CA SER A 54 4.93 -10.22 1.81
C SER A 54 5.96 -9.15 2.16
N GLY A 55 6.21 -8.99 3.45
CA GLY A 55 7.22 -8.06 3.94
C GLY A 55 7.09 -7.88 5.44
N ARG A 56 7.72 -6.82 5.93
CA ARG A 56 7.66 -6.46 7.33
C ARG A 56 7.46 -4.96 7.47
N MET A 57 6.73 -4.57 8.48
CA MET A 57 6.59 -3.17 8.82
C MET A 57 7.94 -2.69 9.38
N LEU A 58 8.46 -1.60 8.84
CA LEU A 58 9.76 -1.09 9.26
C LEU A 58 9.63 0.14 10.15
N TYR A 59 8.71 1.04 9.83
CA TYR A 59 8.56 2.27 10.58
C TYR A 59 7.22 2.93 10.26
N THR A 60 6.59 3.52 11.26
CA THR A 60 5.36 4.28 11.06
C THR A 60 5.41 5.58 11.85
N VAL A 61 4.80 6.62 11.30
CA VAL A 61 4.48 7.84 12.04
C VAL A 61 2.96 7.96 11.95
N PRO A 62 2.26 7.94 13.07
CA PRO A 62 0.80 7.92 13.05
C PRO A 62 0.19 8.97 12.15
N LYS A 63 -0.72 8.55 11.29
CA LYS A 63 -1.48 9.40 10.37
C LYS A 63 -0.64 10.07 9.29
N ARG A 64 0.65 9.72 9.16
CA ARG A 64 1.54 10.44 8.24
C ARG A 64 2.41 9.56 7.38
N LEU A 65 2.95 8.45 7.91
CA LEU A 65 4.02 7.72 7.22
C LEU A 65 3.93 6.23 7.51
N ILE A 66 4.10 5.43 6.45
CA ILE A 66 4.28 3.97 6.56
C ILE A 66 5.48 3.60 5.72
N VAL A 67 6.42 2.85 6.32
CA VAL A 67 7.58 2.29 5.61
C VAL A 67 7.57 0.79 5.86
N GLN A 68 7.61 0.01 4.79
CA GLN A 68 7.62 -1.45 4.92
C GLN A 68 8.51 -2.06 3.83
N SER A 69 9.03 -3.26 4.10
CA SER A 69 9.62 -4.04 3.04
C SER A 69 8.50 -4.69 2.25
N TRP A 70 8.77 -5.08 1.00
CA TRP A 70 7.73 -5.54 0.10
C TRP A 70 8.35 -6.47 -0.92
N ARG A 71 7.72 -7.62 -1.12
CA ARG A 71 8.23 -8.63 -2.03
C ARG A 71 7.07 -9.39 -2.65
N ALA A 72 7.16 -9.64 -3.96
CA ALA A 72 6.19 -10.50 -4.62
C ALA A 72 6.67 -11.95 -4.56
N LYS A 73 5.74 -12.86 -4.38
CA LYS A 73 6.03 -14.28 -4.19
C LYS A 73 6.85 -14.87 -5.34
N HIS A 74 6.60 -14.40 -6.57
CA HIS A 74 7.27 -14.92 -7.75
C HIS A 74 8.66 -14.33 -8.00
N TRP A 75 9.11 -13.40 -7.17
CA TRP A 75 10.46 -12.85 -7.31
C TRP A 75 11.49 -13.93 -7.01
N LYS A 76 12.67 -13.78 -7.59
CA LYS A 76 13.74 -14.77 -7.43
C LYS A 76 14.40 -14.65 -6.06
N PRO A 77 14.97 -15.75 -5.52
CA PRO A 77 15.65 -15.67 -4.23
C PRO A 77 16.76 -14.61 -4.18
N GLU A 78 17.43 -14.38 -5.31
CA GLU A 78 18.52 -13.40 -5.38
C GLU A 78 18.01 -11.96 -5.50
N ASP A 79 16.73 -11.73 -5.78
CA ASP A 79 16.17 -10.39 -5.78
C ASP A 79 16.07 -9.92 -4.35
N PHE A 80 16.57 -8.71 -4.07
CA PHE A 80 16.41 -8.11 -2.75
C PHE A 80 14.96 -7.63 -2.57
N ASP A 81 14.54 -7.53 -1.33
CA ASP A 81 13.24 -6.95 -1.03
C ASP A 81 13.22 -5.50 -1.50
N SER A 82 12.05 -5.05 -1.93
CA SER A 82 11.85 -3.64 -2.20
C SER A 82 11.41 -2.94 -0.92
N ILE A 83 11.44 -1.61 -0.93
CA ILE A 83 10.99 -0.79 0.20
C ILE A 83 9.87 0.10 -0.29
N LEU A 84 8.74 0.04 0.40
CA LEU A 84 7.57 0.84 0.09
C LEU A 84 7.43 1.94 1.12
N VAL A 85 7.32 3.19 0.63
CA VAL A 85 7.11 4.35 1.48
C VAL A 85 5.79 5.00 1.07
N LEU A 86 4.87 5.11 2.00
CA LEU A 86 3.60 5.80 1.80
C LEU A 86 3.55 7.00 2.73
N THR A 87 3.25 8.17 2.20
CA THR A 87 3.01 9.36 3.02
C THR A 87 1.59 9.85 2.76
N PHE A 88 0.98 10.40 3.79
CA PHE A 88 -0.43 10.77 3.80
C PHE A 88 -0.55 12.27 4.09
N TRP A 89 -1.22 12.99 3.19
CA TRP A 89 -1.28 14.44 3.21
C TRP A 89 -2.72 14.93 3.10
N PRO A 90 -3.11 15.94 3.89
CA PRO A 90 -4.44 16.55 3.71
C PRO A 90 -4.52 17.23 2.35
N GLU A 91 -5.68 17.11 1.71
CA GLU A 91 -5.93 17.80 0.46
C GLU A 91 -7.40 18.22 0.44
N GLY A 92 -7.69 19.39 1.01
CA GLY A 92 -9.07 19.82 1.23
C GLY A 92 -9.77 18.83 2.16
N ASN A 93 -10.93 18.34 1.74
CA ASN A 93 -11.66 17.32 2.49
C ASN A 93 -11.21 15.90 2.09
N SER A 94 -10.30 15.81 1.17
CA SER A 94 -9.77 14.53 0.70
C SER A 94 -8.40 14.27 1.28
N GLY A 95 -7.80 13.13 0.92
CA GLY A 95 -6.45 12.78 1.31
C GLY A 95 -5.62 12.44 0.10
N ARG A 96 -4.35 12.82 0.13
CA ARG A 96 -3.40 12.46 -0.90
C ARG A 96 -2.41 11.47 -0.34
N ILE A 97 -2.21 10.37 -1.08
CA ILE A 97 -1.17 9.40 -0.76
C ILE A 97 -0.06 9.59 -1.77
N GLU A 98 1.17 9.76 -1.28
CA GLU A 98 2.34 9.77 -2.14
C GLU A 98 3.11 8.50 -1.90
N LEU A 99 3.39 7.79 -2.98
CA LEU A 99 4.03 6.49 -2.94
C LEU A 99 5.42 6.59 -3.54
N VAL A 100 6.41 6.07 -2.81
CA VAL A 100 7.76 5.85 -3.35
C VAL A 100 8.08 4.39 -3.06
N HIS A 101 8.30 3.62 -4.11
CA HIS A 101 8.54 2.19 -4.02
C HIS A 101 9.89 1.91 -4.65
N VAL A 102 10.92 1.77 -3.82
CA VAL A 102 12.30 1.68 -4.28
C VAL A 102 12.74 0.24 -4.39
N ASN A 103 13.69 -0.01 -5.29
CA ASN A 103 14.31 -1.31 -5.49
C ASN A 103 13.32 -2.37 -5.98
N VAL A 104 12.38 -1.97 -6.83
CA VAL A 104 11.44 -2.93 -7.44
C VAL A 104 12.20 -3.74 -8.49
N ALA A 105 12.06 -5.07 -8.43
CA ALA A 105 12.74 -5.96 -9.37
C ALA A 105 12.44 -5.55 -10.80
N ASP A 106 13.47 -5.41 -11.62
CA ASP A 106 13.34 -4.87 -12.97
C ASP A 106 12.37 -5.68 -13.83
N GLN A 107 12.39 -6.99 -13.72
CA GLN A 107 11.52 -7.85 -14.52
C GLN A 107 10.05 -7.72 -14.13
N ASP A 108 9.75 -7.11 -12.99
CA ASP A 108 8.38 -6.96 -12.51
C ASP A 108 7.98 -5.48 -12.40
N PHE A 109 8.84 -4.58 -12.82
CA PHE A 109 8.62 -3.14 -12.63
C PHE A 109 7.31 -2.67 -13.25
N GLN A 110 7.06 -3.03 -14.51
CA GLN A 110 5.86 -2.55 -15.19
C GLN A 110 4.61 -3.10 -14.53
N GLY A 111 4.61 -4.39 -14.18
CA GLY A 111 3.47 -5.01 -13.52
C GLY A 111 3.17 -4.38 -12.16
N VAL A 112 4.21 -4.11 -11.37
CA VAL A 112 4.03 -3.50 -10.05
C VAL A 112 3.55 -2.06 -10.20
N ASN A 113 4.15 -1.31 -11.14
CA ASN A 113 3.77 0.07 -11.37
C ASN A 113 2.30 0.20 -11.77
N GLU A 114 1.84 -0.62 -12.69
CA GLU A 114 0.44 -0.62 -13.12
C GLU A 114 -0.47 -1.22 -12.06
N GLY A 115 0.05 -2.18 -11.30
CA GLY A 115 -0.70 -2.86 -10.26
C GLY A 115 -1.15 -1.94 -9.13
N TRP A 116 -0.40 -0.88 -8.82
CA TRP A 116 -0.82 0.06 -7.81
C TRP A 116 -2.16 0.71 -8.16
N GLU A 117 -2.35 1.11 -9.40
CA GLU A 117 -3.63 1.66 -9.84
C GLU A 117 -4.70 0.57 -9.87
N LYS A 118 -4.39 -0.56 -10.49
CA LYS A 118 -5.36 -1.62 -10.77
C LYS A 118 -5.85 -2.31 -9.49
N TYR A 119 -4.95 -2.57 -8.55
CA TYR A 119 -5.26 -3.38 -7.36
C TYR A 119 -5.39 -2.59 -6.08
N TYR A 120 -5.00 -1.32 -6.06
CA TYR A 120 -5.08 -0.47 -4.87
C TYR A 120 -5.89 0.79 -5.11
N TRP A 121 -5.42 1.70 -5.97
CA TRP A 121 -6.06 3.01 -6.07
C TRP A 121 -7.48 2.93 -6.62
N LYS A 122 -7.67 2.19 -7.69
CA LYS A 122 -9.00 2.05 -8.29
C LYS A 122 -10.00 1.37 -7.36
N PRO A 123 -9.72 0.17 -6.83
CA PRO A 123 -10.68 -0.48 -5.92
C PRO A 123 -10.88 0.29 -4.61
N TRP A 124 -9.86 0.95 -4.12
CA TRP A 124 -9.98 1.75 -2.89
C TRP A 124 -10.92 2.94 -3.14
N ARG A 125 -10.71 3.63 -4.28
CA ARG A 125 -11.59 4.74 -4.64
C ARG A 125 -13.04 4.27 -4.78
N GLU A 126 -13.26 3.15 -5.43
CA GLU A 126 -14.60 2.59 -5.60
C GLU A 126 -15.23 2.22 -4.25
N TYR A 127 -14.44 1.66 -3.35
CA TYR A 127 -14.90 1.33 -2.02
C TYR A 127 -15.39 2.58 -1.27
N LEU A 128 -14.63 3.65 -1.34
CA LEU A 128 -14.99 4.92 -0.70
C LEU A 128 -16.22 5.55 -1.35
N GLN A 129 -16.31 5.48 -2.67
CA GLN A 129 -17.43 6.11 -3.40
C GLN A 129 -18.74 5.35 -3.20
N LYS A 130 -18.69 4.08 -2.87
CA LYS A 130 -19.91 3.30 -2.63
C LYS A 130 -20.53 3.57 -1.27
N GLY A 131 -19.92 4.47 -0.50
CA GLY A 131 -20.45 4.80 0.82
C GLY A 131 -20.14 3.75 1.88
N SER A 132 -19.29 2.78 1.58
CA SER A 132 -18.84 1.81 2.59
C SER A 132 -18.07 2.51 3.69
N PHE A 133 -17.57 3.69 3.39
CA PHE A 133 -16.96 4.60 4.33
C PHE A 133 -17.97 5.69 4.64
N SER A 134 -19.07 5.35 5.24
CA SER A 134 -20.02 6.38 5.68
C SER A 134 -19.70 6.66 7.12
N GLY A 135 -19.26 7.82 7.34
CA GLY A 135 -18.93 8.26 8.68
C GLY A 135 -20.05 8.08 9.64
#